data_3ec4196cc7445d08571c0d3b32a31ac8
#
_entry.id   3ec4196cc7445d08571c0d3b32a31ac8
#
_cell.length_a   1.000
_cell.length_b   1.000
_cell.length_c   1.000
_cell.angle_alpha   90.00
_cell.angle_beta   90.00
_cell.angle_gamma   90.00
#
_symmetry.space_group_name_H-M   'P 1'
#
loop_
_entity.id
_entity.type
_entity.pdbx_description
1 polymer ?
#
loop_
_entity_poly.entity_id
_entity_poly.type
_entity_poly.pdbx_seq_one_letter_code
_entity_poly.pdbx_strand_id
1 'polypeptide(L)'
;MKKIIFLFVIMFSLTNCVSLEILSGYFVILPKNKEENLDRLIEFYGDIENTSDENSYLKEIKLLEKITNPIKGIKLLEPEIVIETNQKYRLKNIDKSNHIEVYRQGVKINNDIFTIYIGKIQLENGKIINIPPLKFKRYVQVYNVNKILDTLNKDTKKVLFNGSIEEYREWKKNINN
;
A
#
# COMPACT_ATOMS: atom_id res chain seq x y z
N MET A 1 18.65 -27.02 40.85
CA MET A 1 18.18 -27.58 39.56
C MET A 1 16.83 -27.04 39.10
N LYS A 2 15.75 -27.03 39.91
CA LYS A 2 14.42 -26.53 39.47
C LYS A 2 14.42 -25.08 38.95
N LYS A 3 15.20 -24.16 39.56
CA LYS A 3 15.27 -22.73 39.09
C LYS A 3 15.96 -22.59 37.72
N ILE A 4 16.93 -23.43 37.41
CA ILE A 4 17.66 -23.41 36.14
C ILE A 4 16.77 -23.94 35.02
N ILE A 5 16.00 -25.00 35.28
CA ILE A 5 15.03 -25.55 34.31
C ILE A 5 13.94 -24.53 34.01
N PHE A 6 13.45 -23.80 35.01
CA PHE A 6 12.44 -22.75 34.83
C PHE A 6 12.98 -21.57 33.98
N LEU A 7 14.24 -21.20 34.17
CA LEU A 7 14.90 -20.16 33.37
C LEU A 7 15.06 -20.60 31.91
N PHE A 8 15.42 -21.88 31.68
CA PHE A 8 15.50 -22.43 30.31
C PHE A 8 14.14 -22.49 29.63
N VAL A 9 13.08 -22.88 30.34
CA VAL A 9 11.71 -22.90 29.78
C VAL A 9 11.25 -21.47 29.38
N ILE A 10 11.55 -20.48 30.23
CA ILE A 10 11.24 -19.07 29.90
C ILE A 10 12.07 -18.60 28.70
N MET A 11 13.36 -18.92 28.63
CA MET A 11 14.19 -18.56 27.47
C MET A 11 13.68 -19.22 26.19
N PHE A 12 13.30 -20.49 26.22
CA PHE A 12 12.73 -21.20 25.08
C PHE A 12 11.36 -20.63 24.64
N SER A 13 10.52 -20.23 25.58
CA SER A 13 9.24 -19.59 25.26
C SER A 13 9.41 -18.19 24.68
N LEU A 14 10.45 -17.47 25.05
CA LEU A 14 10.76 -16.14 24.52
C LEU A 14 11.34 -16.17 23.09
N THR A 15 12.02 -17.25 22.71
CA THR A 15 12.59 -17.39 21.36
C THR A 15 11.55 -17.79 20.31
N ASN A 16 10.42 -18.34 20.70
CA ASN A 16 9.37 -18.82 19.80
C ASN A 16 8.26 -17.80 19.48
N CYS A 17 8.37 -16.55 19.93
CA CYS A 17 7.39 -15.50 19.65
C CYS A 17 7.70 -14.73 18.35
N VAL A 18 8.12 -15.47 17.34
CA VAL A 18 8.32 -14.93 15.99
C VAL A 18 7.04 -15.07 15.21
N SER A 19 6.56 -13.97 14.64
CA SER A 19 5.40 -13.97 13.75
C SER A 19 5.77 -13.40 12.39
N LEU A 20 5.07 -13.86 11.36
CA LEU A 20 5.14 -13.27 10.04
C LEU A 20 4.10 -12.14 9.97
N GLU A 21 4.54 -10.96 9.59
CA GLU A 21 3.69 -9.85 9.23
C GLU A 21 3.72 -9.68 7.71
N ILE A 22 2.55 -9.73 7.09
CA ILE A 22 2.40 -9.56 5.65
C ILE A 22 1.73 -8.21 5.42
N LEU A 23 2.38 -7.35 4.67
CA LEU A 23 1.83 -6.07 4.23
C LEU A 23 1.68 -6.11 2.71
N SER A 24 0.51 -5.76 2.23
CA SER A 24 0.23 -5.66 0.81
C SER A 24 -0.44 -4.33 0.49
N GLY A 25 -0.23 -3.83 -0.72
CA GLY A 25 -0.81 -2.60 -1.20
C GLY A 25 -0.55 -2.41 -2.69
N TYR A 26 -0.84 -1.21 -3.20
CA TYR A 26 -0.55 -0.87 -4.58
C TYR A 26 0.38 0.33 -4.64
N PHE A 27 1.41 0.25 -5.46
CA PHE A 27 2.25 1.38 -5.80
C PHE A 27 2.03 1.81 -7.26
N VAL A 28 2.27 3.07 -7.54
CA VAL A 28 2.15 3.61 -8.88
C VAL A 28 3.43 3.40 -9.67
N ILE A 29 3.27 2.99 -10.93
CA ILE A 29 4.33 3.03 -11.93
C ILE A 29 4.14 4.34 -12.70
N LEU A 30 4.91 5.36 -12.33
CA LEU A 30 4.84 6.64 -13.02
C LEU A 30 5.45 6.52 -14.42
N PRO A 31 4.77 7.07 -15.44
CA PRO A 31 5.38 7.19 -16.74
C PRO A 31 6.62 8.09 -16.63
N LYS A 32 7.68 7.72 -17.34
CA LYS A 32 8.91 8.54 -17.42
C LYS A 32 8.67 9.80 -18.29
N ASN A 33 7.72 10.64 -17.89
CA ASN A 33 7.48 11.92 -18.54
C ASN A 33 8.41 12.98 -17.96
N LYS A 34 9.19 13.59 -18.83
CA LYS A 34 10.18 14.60 -18.47
C LYS A 34 9.57 15.98 -18.13
N GLU A 35 8.30 16.22 -18.43
CA GLU A 35 7.73 17.57 -18.38
C GLU A 35 7.19 17.98 -16.99
N GLU A 36 6.73 17.04 -16.16
CA GLU A 36 6.37 17.33 -14.79
C GLU A 36 6.99 16.23 -13.90
N ASN A 37 7.87 16.64 -12.99
CA ASN A 37 8.44 15.74 -11.97
C ASN A 37 7.33 15.36 -10.97
N LEU A 38 6.27 14.68 -11.41
CA LEU A 38 5.13 14.28 -10.60
C LEU A 38 5.57 13.45 -9.39
N ASP A 39 6.57 12.60 -9.59
CA ASP A 39 7.21 11.79 -8.54
C ASP A 39 7.82 12.62 -7.40
N ARG A 40 8.21 13.88 -7.68
CA ARG A 40 8.72 14.81 -6.67
C ARG A 40 7.62 15.61 -5.98
N LEU A 41 6.48 15.79 -6.64
CA LEU A 41 5.39 16.61 -6.15
C LEU A 41 4.36 15.81 -5.37
N ILE A 42 4.03 14.61 -5.86
CA ILE A 42 2.90 13.83 -5.36
C ILE A 42 3.32 12.36 -5.20
N GLU A 43 2.92 11.79 -4.12
CA GLU A 43 2.97 10.36 -3.90
C GLU A 43 1.58 9.76 -4.09
N PHE A 44 1.52 8.64 -4.80
CA PHE A 44 0.30 7.91 -5.06
C PHE A 44 0.46 6.49 -4.53
N TYR A 45 -0.50 6.05 -3.74
CA TYR A 45 -0.54 4.65 -3.31
C TYR A 45 -1.97 4.17 -3.11
N GLY A 46 -2.17 2.87 -3.22
CA GLY A 46 -3.47 2.24 -3.00
C GLY A 46 -3.43 1.34 -1.77
N ASP A 47 -4.32 1.62 -0.84
CA ASP A 47 -4.54 0.79 0.33
C ASP A 47 -5.52 -0.34 0.01
N ILE A 48 -5.29 -1.51 0.61
CA ILE A 48 -6.20 -2.65 0.55
C ILE A 48 -6.93 -2.84 1.87
N GLU A 49 -8.09 -3.52 1.84
CA GLU A 49 -8.94 -3.69 3.01
C GLU A 49 -8.26 -4.52 4.10
N ASN A 50 -7.59 -5.60 3.72
CA ASN A 50 -6.81 -6.45 4.64
C ASN A 50 -5.43 -6.73 4.06
N THR A 51 -4.40 -6.12 4.63
CA THR A 51 -3.03 -6.21 4.14
C THR A 51 -2.43 -7.60 4.25
N SER A 52 -2.93 -8.44 5.13
CA SER A 52 -2.48 -9.83 5.31
C SER A 52 -3.14 -10.83 4.35
N ASP A 53 -4.18 -10.41 3.62
CA ASP A 53 -4.90 -11.25 2.68
C ASP A 53 -4.52 -10.91 1.23
N GLU A 54 -3.91 -11.86 0.53
CA GLU A 54 -3.54 -11.71 -0.88
C GLU A 54 -4.73 -11.57 -1.82
N ASN A 55 -5.95 -11.93 -1.38
CA ASN A 55 -7.19 -11.78 -2.13
C ASN A 55 -7.98 -10.52 -1.75
N SER A 56 -7.46 -9.71 -0.84
CA SER A 56 -8.13 -8.49 -0.40
C SER A 56 -8.28 -7.47 -1.53
N TYR A 57 -9.31 -6.64 -1.41
CA TYR A 57 -9.68 -5.66 -2.42
C TYR A 57 -9.05 -4.29 -2.14
N LEU A 58 -8.84 -3.52 -3.21
CA LEU A 58 -8.47 -2.11 -3.11
C LEU A 58 -9.54 -1.36 -2.31
N LYS A 59 -9.12 -0.77 -1.21
CA LYS A 59 -9.98 0.01 -0.33
C LYS A 59 -10.09 1.45 -0.80
N GLU A 60 -8.95 2.09 -0.97
CA GLU A 60 -8.85 3.50 -1.35
C GLU A 60 -7.54 3.80 -2.07
N ILE A 61 -7.51 4.90 -2.80
CA ILE A 61 -6.29 5.46 -3.40
C ILE A 61 -6.05 6.82 -2.77
N LYS A 62 -4.82 7.06 -2.32
CA LYS A 62 -4.40 8.29 -1.66
C LYS A 62 -3.41 9.05 -2.51
N LEU A 63 -3.54 10.38 -2.46
CA LEU A 63 -2.63 11.33 -3.07
C LEU A 63 -2.01 12.18 -1.97
N LEU A 64 -0.69 12.14 -1.84
CA LEU A 64 0.04 12.91 -0.83
C LEU A 64 0.98 13.90 -1.51
N GLU A 65 0.90 15.16 -1.14
CA GLU A 65 1.86 16.17 -1.58
C GLU A 65 3.16 16.02 -0.79
N LYS A 66 4.30 15.91 -1.50
CA LYS A 66 5.61 15.64 -0.88
C LYS A 66 6.33 16.87 -0.34
N ILE A 67 5.96 18.06 -0.82
CA ILE A 67 6.77 19.29 -0.64
C ILE A 67 6.30 20.14 0.53
N THR A 68 5.03 20.04 0.91
CA THR A 68 4.46 20.81 1.99
C THR A 68 3.99 19.91 3.12
N ASN A 69 3.98 20.48 4.33
CA ASN A 69 3.55 19.78 5.53
C ASN A 69 2.32 18.90 5.26
N PRO A 70 2.39 17.62 5.51
CA PRO A 70 1.51 16.66 4.86
C PRO A 70 0.07 16.92 5.25
N ILE A 71 -0.86 16.79 4.32
CA ILE A 71 -2.28 16.55 4.59
C ILE A 71 -3.27 17.65 4.16
N LYS A 72 -2.86 18.86 3.90
CA LYS A 72 -3.83 19.88 3.47
C LYS A 72 -3.57 20.26 2.01
N GLY A 73 -4.49 19.94 1.11
CA GLY A 73 -4.57 20.78 -0.04
C GLY A 73 -4.74 20.16 -1.41
N ILE A 74 -4.49 18.87 -1.66
CA ILE A 74 -4.82 18.32 -2.99
C ILE A 74 -6.34 18.19 -3.12
N LYS A 75 -6.89 18.83 -4.18
CA LYS A 75 -8.30 18.69 -4.55
C LYS A 75 -8.40 18.01 -5.90
N LEU A 76 -9.22 16.99 -5.98
CA LEU A 76 -9.59 16.37 -7.25
C LEU A 76 -10.64 17.26 -7.93
N LEU A 77 -10.37 17.66 -9.16
CA LEU A 77 -11.26 18.59 -9.88
C LEU A 77 -12.31 17.89 -10.73
N GLU A 78 -12.02 16.69 -11.19
CA GLU A 78 -12.96 15.92 -12.01
C GLU A 78 -14.07 15.31 -11.12
N PRO A 79 -15.33 15.35 -11.59
CA PRO A 79 -16.46 14.78 -10.84
C PRO A 79 -16.45 13.24 -10.80
N GLU A 80 -15.81 12.62 -11.77
CA GLU A 80 -15.69 11.17 -11.92
C GLU A 80 -14.23 10.77 -12.11
N ILE A 81 -13.91 9.62 -11.54
CA ILE A 81 -12.62 8.96 -11.65
C ILE A 81 -12.87 7.59 -12.29
N VAL A 82 -12.05 7.23 -13.25
CA VAL A 82 -12.18 5.93 -13.92
C VAL A 82 -11.06 5.00 -13.51
N ILE A 83 -11.41 3.79 -13.09
CA ILE A 83 -10.46 2.69 -12.91
C ILE A 83 -10.69 1.67 -14.00
N GLU A 84 -9.63 1.30 -14.68
CA GLU A 84 -9.63 0.32 -15.76
C GLU A 84 -8.80 -0.91 -15.37
N THR A 85 -9.48 -2.05 -15.40
CA THR A 85 -8.92 -3.39 -15.28
C THR A 85 -9.25 -4.15 -16.57
N ASN A 86 -9.81 -5.34 -16.48
CA ASN A 86 -10.49 -6.01 -17.61
C ASN A 86 -11.84 -5.35 -17.96
N GLN A 87 -12.33 -4.49 -17.07
CA GLN A 87 -13.53 -3.69 -17.22
C GLN A 87 -13.30 -2.28 -16.64
N LYS A 88 -14.22 -1.35 -16.95
CA LYS A 88 -14.13 0.04 -16.51
C LYS A 88 -15.12 0.30 -15.37
N TYR A 89 -14.60 0.87 -14.28
CA TYR A 89 -15.38 1.33 -13.15
C TYR A 89 -15.36 2.86 -13.10
N ARG A 90 -16.52 3.48 -12.91
CA ARG A 90 -16.67 4.92 -12.72
C ARG A 90 -16.96 5.19 -11.25
N LEU A 91 -16.11 5.93 -10.60
CA LEU A 91 -16.22 6.32 -9.21
C LEU A 91 -16.59 7.80 -9.13
N LYS A 92 -17.51 8.14 -8.25
CA LYS A 92 -17.83 9.53 -7.96
C LYS A 92 -16.77 10.12 -7.04
N ASN A 93 -16.34 11.32 -7.35
CA ASN A 93 -15.51 12.11 -6.45
C ASN A 93 -16.41 12.86 -5.46
N ILE A 94 -16.77 12.21 -4.34
CA ILE A 94 -17.78 12.70 -3.41
C ILE A 94 -17.26 13.92 -2.65
N ASP A 95 -16.04 13.85 -2.11
CA ASP A 95 -15.54 14.85 -1.16
C ASP A 95 -14.52 15.82 -1.77
N LYS A 96 -14.16 15.65 -3.05
CA LYS A 96 -13.06 16.39 -3.72
C LYS A 96 -11.76 16.40 -2.88
N SER A 97 -11.60 15.39 -2.06
CA SER A 97 -10.47 15.22 -1.15
C SER A 97 -9.28 14.54 -1.85
N ASN A 98 -8.18 14.44 -1.14
CA ASN A 98 -6.96 13.80 -1.62
C ASN A 98 -7.01 12.25 -1.59
N HIS A 99 -8.17 11.66 -1.35
CA HIS A 99 -8.35 10.22 -1.41
C HIS A 99 -9.60 9.81 -2.17
N ILE A 100 -9.55 8.65 -2.78
CA ILE A 100 -10.61 8.08 -3.60
C ILE A 100 -11.04 6.78 -2.96
N GLU A 101 -12.21 6.79 -2.35
CA GLU A 101 -12.81 5.59 -1.76
C GLU A 101 -13.33 4.68 -2.88
N VAL A 102 -12.78 3.46 -2.96
CA VAL A 102 -13.14 2.48 -4.00
C VAL A 102 -14.15 1.48 -3.48
N TYR A 103 -13.79 0.81 -2.39
CA TYR A 103 -14.60 -0.27 -1.84
C TYR A 103 -15.98 0.23 -1.33
N ARG A 104 -16.03 1.39 -0.71
CA ARG A 104 -17.29 2.00 -0.24
C ARG A 104 -18.27 2.34 -1.35
N GLN A 105 -17.79 2.48 -2.58
CA GLN A 105 -18.66 2.66 -3.76
C GLN A 105 -19.09 1.34 -4.40
N GLY A 106 -18.90 0.21 -3.72
CA GLY A 106 -19.29 -1.12 -4.19
C GLY A 106 -18.36 -1.72 -5.25
N VAL A 107 -17.22 -1.10 -5.50
CA VAL A 107 -16.24 -1.56 -6.49
C VAL A 107 -15.21 -2.45 -5.81
N LYS A 108 -15.07 -3.68 -6.30
CA LYS A 108 -14.13 -4.67 -5.76
C LYS A 108 -13.02 -4.93 -6.78
N ILE A 109 -11.83 -4.40 -6.51
CA ILE A 109 -10.64 -4.56 -7.35
C ILE A 109 -9.60 -5.34 -6.56
N ASN A 110 -9.26 -6.53 -7.06
CA ASN A 110 -8.15 -7.35 -6.56
C ASN A 110 -7.16 -7.71 -7.67
N ASN A 111 -7.27 -7.05 -8.82
CA ASN A 111 -6.36 -7.25 -9.94
C ASN A 111 -4.94 -6.88 -9.54
N ASP A 112 -3.96 -7.65 -10.01
CA ASP A 112 -2.55 -7.40 -9.74
C ASP A 112 -2.07 -6.08 -10.38
N ILE A 113 -2.74 -5.66 -11.45
CA ILE A 113 -2.46 -4.40 -12.15
C ILE A 113 -3.79 -3.76 -12.57
N PHE A 114 -3.86 -2.43 -12.42
CA PHE A 114 -4.94 -1.62 -12.98
C PHE A 114 -4.44 -0.22 -13.37
N THR A 115 -5.23 0.51 -14.16
CA THR A 115 -4.96 1.90 -14.53
C THR A 115 -6.05 2.79 -13.97
N ILE A 116 -5.65 3.96 -13.44
CA ILE A 116 -6.58 4.99 -12.97
C ILE A 116 -6.43 6.26 -13.79
N TYR A 117 -7.56 6.90 -14.08
CA TYR A 117 -7.68 8.19 -14.77
C TYR A 117 -8.29 9.18 -13.78
N ILE A 118 -7.45 10.02 -13.19
CA ILE A 118 -7.83 11.01 -12.19
C ILE A 118 -8.18 12.35 -12.85
N GLY A 119 -7.52 12.68 -13.96
CA GLY A 119 -7.67 13.96 -14.63
C GLY A 119 -6.95 15.10 -13.90
N LYS A 120 -7.63 16.22 -13.66
CA LYS A 120 -7.02 17.41 -13.09
C LYS A 120 -7.11 17.42 -11.56
N ILE A 121 -6.03 17.87 -10.96
CA ILE A 121 -5.97 18.15 -9.53
C ILE A 121 -5.54 19.60 -9.28
N GLN A 122 -5.86 20.14 -8.13
CA GLN A 122 -5.34 21.42 -7.64
C GLN A 122 -4.49 21.17 -6.40
N LEU A 123 -3.28 21.67 -6.40
CA LEU A 123 -2.37 21.67 -5.24
C LEU A 123 -2.74 22.76 -4.25
N GLU A 124 -2.17 22.72 -3.04
CA GLU A 124 -2.42 23.70 -1.98
C GLU A 124 -2.09 25.14 -2.41
N ASN A 125 -1.05 25.32 -3.18
CA ASN A 125 -0.64 26.63 -3.75
C ASN A 125 -1.53 27.14 -4.89
N GLY A 126 -2.62 26.41 -5.19
CA GLY A 126 -3.57 26.75 -6.26
C GLY A 126 -3.15 26.27 -7.65
N LYS A 127 -1.95 25.72 -7.82
CA LYS A 127 -1.50 25.19 -9.13
C LYS A 127 -2.36 24.01 -9.55
N ILE A 128 -2.84 24.06 -10.80
CA ILE A 128 -3.60 22.96 -11.42
C ILE A 128 -2.62 22.10 -12.24
N ILE A 129 -2.68 20.79 -12.02
CA ILE A 129 -1.87 19.78 -12.70
C ILE A 129 -2.81 18.77 -13.36
N ASN A 130 -2.51 18.39 -14.58
CA ASN A 130 -3.19 17.29 -15.26
C ASN A 130 -2.42 16.00 -14.99
N ILE A 131 -3.08 15.03 -14.34
CA ILE A 131 -2.48 13.75 -14.01
C ILE A 131 -2.64 12.80 -15.19
N PRO A 132 -1.55 12.29 -15.78
CA PRO A 132 -1.65 11.27 -16.81
C PRO A 132 -2.27 9.99 -16.24
N PRO A 133 -2.73 9.06 -17.11
CA PRO A 133 -3.16 7.74 -16.65
C PRO A 133 -2.08 7.07 -15.80
N LEU A 134 -2.43 6.68 -14.59
CA LEU A 134 -1.50 6.08 -13.62
C LEU A 134 -1.72 4.57 -13.58
N LYS A 135 -0.66 3.82 -13.80
CA LYS A 135 -0.67 2.36 -13.69
C LYS A 135 -0.27 1.95 -12.28
N PHE A 136 -1.15 1.23 -11.59
CA PHE A 136 -0.89 0.67 -10.27
C PHE A 136 -0.54 -0.80 -10.38
N LYS A 137 0.43 -1.22 -9.60
CA LYS A 137 0.84 -2.62 -9.47
C LYS A 137 0.79 -3.03 -8.00
N ARG A 138 0.26 -4.22 -7.74
CA ARG A 138 0.22 -4.79 -6.39
C ARG A 138 1.60 -5.25 -5.96
N TYR A 139 1.95 -4.95 -4.72
CA TYR A 139 3.17 -5.40 -4.07
C TYR A 139 2.88 -6.06 -2.74
N VAL A 140 3.84 -6.85 -2.27
CA VAL A 140 3.79 -7.53 -0.97
C VAL A 140 5.13 -7.37 -0.28
N GLN A 141 5.09 -7.11 1.03
CA GLN A 141 6.24 -7.16 1.92
C GLN A 141 5.96 -8.17 3.02
N VAL A 142 6.92 -9.03 3.31
CA VAL A 142 6.83 -9.99 4.41
C VAL A 142 7.95 -9.71 5.39
N TYR A 143 7.56 -9.56 6.64
CA TYR A 143 8.46 -9.33 7.74
C TYR A 143 8.44 -10.49 8.72
N ASN A 144 9.61 -10.81 9.24
CA ASN A 144 9.74 -11.59 10.45
C ASN A 144 9.77 -10.60 11.62
N VAL A 145 8.83 -10.73 12.54
CA VAL A 145 8.67 -9.82 13.68
C VAL A 145 8.82 -10.60 14.99
N ASN A 146 9.75 -10.18 15.83
CA ASN A 146 9.79 -10.67 17.20
C ASN A 146 8.93 -9.77 18.07
N LYS A 147 7.70 -10.20 18.35
CA LYS A 147 6.70 -9.41 19.09
C LYS A 147 7.18 -8.92 20.46
N ILE A 148 8.02 -9.69 21.15
CA ILE A 148 8.51 -9.32 22.48
C ILE A 148 9.53 -8.18 22.37
N LEU A 149 10.46 -8.27 21.42
CA LEU A 149 11.47 -7.24 21.23
C LEU A 149 10.89 -5.97 20.61
N ASP A 150 9.85 -6.12 19.79
CA ASP A 150 9.14 -4.98 19.18
C ASP A 150 8.41 -4.15 20.24
N THR A 151 7.79 -4.79 21.25
CA THR A 151 7.20 -4.08 22.40
C THR A 151 8.22 -3.35 23.28
N LEU A 152 9.50 -3.71 23.19
CA LEU A 152 10.60 -3.04 23.89
C LEU A 152 11.24 -1.93 23.06
N ASN A 153 10.57 -1.41 22.03
CA ASN A 153 11.04 -0.38 21.09
C ASN A 153 12.38 -0.71 20.40
N LYS A 154 12.65 -1.99 20.19
CA LYS A 154 13.78 -2.43 19.36
C LYS A 154 13.21 -2.81 18.00
N ASP A 155 13.58 -2.10 16.97
CA ASP A 155 13.24 -2.48 15.59
C ASP A 155 13.88 -3.84 15.28
N THR A 156 13.06 -4.89 15.34
CA THR A 156 13.47 -6.27 15.08
C THR A 156 12.85 -6.83 13.81
N LYS A 157 12.20 -5.95 13.04
CA LYS A 157 11.57 -6.35 11.77
C LYS A 157 12.65 -6.69 10.74
N LYS A 158 12.73 -7.95 10.38
CA LYS A 158 13.58 -8.42 9.29
C LYS A 158 12.73 -8.65 8.05
N VAL A 159 13.05 -7.95 6.97
CA VAL A 159 12.41 -8.18 5.66
C VAL A 159 12.80 -9.56 5.16
N LEU A 160 11.82 -10.41 4.93
CA LEU A 160 12.00 -11.74 4.33
C LEU A 160 11.70 -11.72 2.84
N PHE A 161 10.74 -10.89 2.44
CA PHE A 161 10.35 -10.70 1.05
C PHE A 161 9.91 -9.25 0.82
N ASN A 162 10.23 -8.74 -0.36
CA ASN A 162 9.75 -7.44 -0.85
C ASN A 162 9.70 -7.50 -2.38
N GLY A 163 8.51 -7.48 -2.96
CA GLY A 163 8.35 -7.59 -4.40
C GLY A 163 6.90 -7.54 -4.86
N SER A 164 6.69 -7.86 -6.14
CA SER A 164 5.36 -7.93 -6.72
C SER A 164 4.57 -9.12 -6.17
N ILE A 165 3.25 -9.09 -6.36
CA ILE A 165 2.38 -10.19 -5.92
C ILE A 165 2.68 -11.49 -6.67
N GLU A 166 3.10 -11.41 -7.94
CA GLU A 166 3.50 -12.58 -8.72
C GLU A 166 4.76 -13.24 -8.13
N GLU A 167 5.79 -12.43 -7.84
CA GLU A 167 7.04 -12.88 -7.21
C GLU A 167 6.77 -13.45 -5.80
N TYR A 168 5.83 -12.86 -5.06
CA TYR A 168 5.41 -13.37 -3.76
C TYR A 168 4.77 -14.75 -3.83
N ARG A 169 3.91 -14.99 -4.82
CA ARG A 169 3.29 -16.29 -5.02
C ARG A 169 4.32 -17.38 -5.34
N GLU A 170 5.36 -17.05 -6.10
CA GLU A 170 6.48 -17.96 -6.39
C GLU A 170 7.33 -18.21 -5.14
N TRP A 171 7.70 -17.15 -4.43
CA TRP A 171 8.45 -17.25 -3.18
C TRP A 171 7.73 -18.12 -2.14
N LYS A 172 6.41 -17.94 -1.98
CA LYS A 172 5.57 -18.72 -1.06
C LYS A 172 5.54 -20.22 -1.41
N LYS A 173 5.52 -20.57 -2.70
CA LYS A 173 5.61 -21.97 -3.15
C LYS A 173 6.95 -22.60 -2.76
N ASN A 174 8.04 -21.86 -2.92
CA ASN A 174 9.39 -22.37 -2.64
C ASN A 174 9.69 -22.59 -1.15
N ILE A 175 9.00 -21.88 -0.27
CA ILE A 175 9.16 -22.08 1.20
C ILE A 175 8.33 -23.27 1.69
N ASN A 176 7.24 -23.61 1.03
CA ASN A 176 6.34 -24.69 1.45
C ASN A 176 6.72 -26.06 0.85
N ASN A 177 7.75 -26.13 0.00
CA ASN A 177 8.33 -27.34 -0.53
C ASN A 177 9.63 -27.67 0.23
#